data_bcb7cc1bb3e9b033655147c47fc63212
#
_entry.id   bcb7cc1bb3e9b033655147c47fc63212
#
_cell.length_a   1.000
_cell.length_b   1.000
_cell.length_c   1.000
_cell.angle_alpha   90.00
_cell.angle_beta   90.00
_cell.angle_gamma   90.00
#
_symmetry.space_group_name_H-M   'P 1'
#
loop_
_entity.id
_entity.type
_entity.pdbx_description
1 polymer ?
#
loop_
_entity_poly.entity_id
_entity_poly.type
_entity_poly.pdbx_seq_one_letter_code
_entity_poly.pdbx_strand_id
1 'polypeptide(L)'
;MRSLLTVIAFLLALPALAKDISPKELITYQSTGVVIVDIRRKEEWKDTGIIDGAKIITAFTTTGSLHPNFQEEFTNLVSDSDTSFVLYCRTGRRTGILRDALETSMGFKKAMHLSGGIMRWKKDGNKLVNYTP
;
A
#
# COMPACT_ATOMS: atom_id res chain seq x y z
N MET A 1 -43.06 37.33 15.75
CA MET A 1 -41.80 36.76 16.16
C MET A 1 -41.47 35.56 15.26
N ARG A 2 -40.55 35.73 14.36
CA ARG A 2 -40.10 34.63 13.51
C ARG A 2 -38.85 34.01 14.12
N SER A 3 -39.02 32.81 14.65
CA SER A 3 -37.92 32.03 15.19
C SER A 3 -37.10 31.46 14.03
N LEU A 4 -35.87 31.96 13.83
CA LEU A 4 -34.91 31.39 12.90
C LEU A 4 -34.30 30.14 13.57
N LEU A 5 -34.75 28.98 13.13
CA LEU A 5 -34.04 27.70 13.48
C LEU A 5 -32.79 27.62 12.64
N THR A 6 -31.66 27.94 13.26
CA THR A 6 -30.34 27.70 12.65
C THR A 6 -30.06 26.19 12.73
N VAL A 7 -30.24 25.49 11.62
CA VAL A 7 -29.82 24.11 11.48
C VAL A 7 -28.29 24.11 11.34
N ILE A 8 -27.59 23.81 12.43
CA ILE A 8 -26.15 23.55 12.39
C ILE A 8 -25.97 22.15 11.79
N ALA A 9 -25.67 22.10 10.52
CA ALA A 9 -25.25 20.87 9.86
C ALA A 9 -23.87 20.48 10.41
N PHE A 10 -23.82 19.50 11.28
CA PHE A 10 -22.58 18.83 11.65
C PHE A 10 -22.07 18.05 10.43
N LEU A 11 -21.15 18.65 9.68
CA LEU A 11 -20.35 17.90 8.72
C LEU A 11 -19.44 16.97 9.50
N LEU A 12 -19.84 15.71 9.61
CA LEU A 12 -18.94 14.64 10.05
C LEU A 12 -17.87 14.48 8.97
N ALA A 13 -16.72 15.12 9.19
CA ALA A 13 -15.53 14.85 8.38
C ALA A 13 -15.13 13.40 8.63
N LEU A 14 -15.25 12.55 7.60
CA LEU A 14 -14.67 11.20 7.62
C LEU A 14 -13.15 11.33 7.81
N PRO A 15 -12.54 10.57 8.75
CA PRO A 15 -11.10 10.61 8.90
C PRO A 15 -10.45 10.21 7.59
N ALA A 16 -9.47 11.01 7.13
CA ALA A 16 -8.64 10.66 5.99
C ALA A 16 -7.96 9.31 6.26
N LEU A 17 -7.92 8.40 5.26
CA LEU A 17 -7.16 7.16 5.33
C LEU A 17 -5.71 7.48 5.68
N ALA A 18 -5.15 6.79 6.68
CA ALA A 18 -3.73 6.85 6.97
C ALA A 18 -2.94 6.34 5.76
N LYS A 19 -2.01 7.15 5.25
CA LYS A 19 -1.17 6.79 4.10
C LYS A 19 -0.03 5.85 4.50
N ASP A 20 0.53 6.07 5.69
CA ASP A 20 1.59 5.24 6.29
C ASP A 20 0.96 4.34 7.34
N ILE A 21 1.07 3.04 7.17
CA ILE A 21 0.51 2.08 8.11
C ILE A 21 1.60 1.30 8.82
N SER A 22 1.31 0.88 10.05
CA SER A 22 2.18 0.03 10.85
C SER A 22 2.00 -1.44 10.48
N PRO A 23 2.94 -2.33 10.89
CA PRO A 23 2.74 -3.77 10.77
C PRO A 23 1.47 -4.27 11.44
N LYS A 24 1.12 -3.72 12.59
CA LYS A 24 -0.12 -4.06 13.32
C LYS A 24 -1.37 -3.72 12.51
N GLU A 25 -1.38 -2.57 11.85
CA GLU A 25 -2.48 -2.16 10.98
C GLU A 25 -2.54 -3.05 9.73
N LEU A 26 -1.40 -3.43 9.16
CA LEU A 26 -1.36 -4.34 8.01
C LEU A 26 -1.97 -5.72 8.35
N ILE A 27 -1.71 -6.25 9.54
CA ILE A 27 -2.34 -7.49 10.01
C ILE A 27 -3.86 -7.39 9.96
N THR A 28 -4.42 -6.26 10.36
CA THR A 28 -5.85 -6.00 10.27
C THR A 28 -6.33 -6.02 8.81
N TYR A 29 -5.58 -5.43 7.90
CA TYR A 29 -5.93 -5.42 6.48
C TYR A 29 -5.82 -6.79 5.80
N GLN A 30 -4.94 -7.68 6.26
CA GLN A 30 -4.80 -9.03 5.70
C GLN A 30 -6.11 -9.82 5.67
N SER A 31 -7.01 -9.59 6.63
CA SER A 31 -8.29 -10.29 6.74
C SER A 31 -9.46 -9.59 6.02
N THR A 32 -9.25 -8.40 5.45
CA THR A 32 -10.31 -7.58 4.87
C THR A 32 -10.44 -7.70 3.35
N GLY A 33 -9.56 -8.44 2.69
CA GLY A 33 -9.51 -8.50 1.23
C GLY A 33 -8.83 -7.29 0.57
N VAL A 34 -8.23 -6.38 1.34
CA VAL A 34 -7.41 -5.30 0.78
C VAL A 34 -6.22 -5.88 0.04
N VAL A 35 -5.95 -5.36 -1.15
CA VAL A 35 -4.82 -5.80 -1.97
C VAL A 35 -3.52 -5.35 -1.32
N ILE A 36 -2.62 -6.30 -1.09
CA ILE A 36 -1.27 -6.06 -0.56
C ILE A 36 -0.28 -6.37 -1.67
N VAL A 37 0.62 -5.44 -1.97
CA VAL A 37 1.56 -5.56 -3.09
C VAL A 37 3.00 -5.44 -2.60
N ASP A 38 3.77 -6.50 -2.81
CA ASP A 38 5.23 -6.48 -2.67
C ASP A 38 5.85 -5.95 -3.96
N ILE A 39 6.42 -4.74 -3.90
CA ILE A 39 6.97 -4.08 -5.09
C ILE A 39 8.47 -4.30 -5.27
N ARG A 40 9.05 -5.19 -4.49
CA ARG A 40 10.49 -5.49 -4.54
C ARG A 40 10.87 -6.31 -5.77
N ARG A 41 12.14 -6.62 -5.90
CA ARG A 41 12.66 -7.48 -6.97
C ARG A 41 12.65 -8.96 -6.56
N LYS A 42 12.69 -9.81 -7.56
CA LYS A 42 12.64 -11.27 -7.39
C LYS A 42 13.73 -11.82 -6.44
N GLU A 43 14.93 -11.26 -6.51
CA GLU A 43 16.03 -11.65 -5.62
C GLU A 43 15.68 -11.40 -4.14
N GLU A 44 15.00 -10.30 -3.88
CA GLU A 44 14.56 -9.96 -2.52
C GLU A 44 13.46 -10.90 -2.01
N TRP A 45 12.53 -11.31 -2.87
CA TRP A 45 11.49 -12.30 -2.49
C TRP A 45 12.10 -13.66 -2.15
N LYS A 46 13.10 -14.09 -2.92
CA LYS A 46 13.82 -15.34 -2.66
C LYS A 46 14.60 -15.31 -1.36
N ASP A 47 15.18 -14.16 -1.03
CA ASP A 47 16.01 -13.98 0.15
C ASP A 47 15.19 -14.01 1.46
N THR A 48 14.11 -13.25 1.50
CA THR A 48 13.33 -13.06 2.74
C THR A 48 12.01 -13.83 2.79
N GLY A 49 11.49 -14.27 1.65
CA GLY A 49 10.08 -14.59 1.54
C GLY A 49 9.22 -13.33 1.37
N ILE A 50 7.91 -13.51 1.47
CA ILE A 50 6.91 -12.46 1.27
C ILE A 50 5.90 -12.45 2.42
N ILE A 51 5.18 -11.36 2.59
CA ILE A 51 4.05 -11.29 3.52
C ILE A 51 2.90 -12.12 2.93
N ASP A 52 2.27 -12.94 3.75
CA ASP A 52 1.19 -13.84 3.32
C ASP A 52 0.04 -13.06 2.67
N GLY A 53 -0.40 -13.54 1.52
CA GLY A 53 -1.45 -12.91 0.72
C GLY A 53 -0.98 -11.76 -0.18
N ALA A 54 0.31 -11.38 -0.14
CA ALA A 54 0.82 -10.33 -1.00
C ALA A 54 0.86 -10.75 -2.47
N LYS A 55 0.47 -9.83 -3.34
CA LYS A 55 0.75 -9.90 -4.78
C LYS A 55 2.14 -9.34 -5.02
N ILE A 56 2.83 -9.86 -6.02
CA ILE A 56 4.22 -9.46 -6.32
C ILE A 56 4.28 -8.76 -7.66
N ILE A 57 4.72 -7.51 -7.66
CA ILE A 57 4.92 -6.69 -8.87
C ILE A 57 6.17 -5.84 -8.66
N THR A 58 7.24 -6.11 -9.40
CA THR A 58 8.45 -5.30 -9.31
C THR A 58 8.18 -3.89 -9.85
N ALA A 59 8.39 -2.86 -9.02
CA ALA A 59 8.16 -1.49 -9.41
C ALA A 59 9.40 -0.80 -9.97
N PHE A 60 10.59 -1.14 -9.48
CA PHE A 60 11.82 -0.48 -9.87
C PHE A 60 12.89 -1.47 -10.34
N THR A 61 13.63 -1.05 -11.35
CA THR A 61 14.82 -1.77 -11.81
C THR A 61 15.97 -1.62 -10.80
N THR A 62 17.06 -2.36 -11.01
CA THR A 62 18.26 -2.25 -10.17
C THR A 62 18.92 -0.87 -10.24
N THR A 63 18.67 -0.09 -11.29
CA THR A 63 19.17 1.27 -11.44
C THR A 63 18.23 2.34 -10.88
N GLY A 64 17.08 1.94 -10.31
CA GLY A 64 16.12 2.85 -9.68
C GLY A 64 15.10 3.45 -10.64
N SER A 65 15.08 3.03 -11.90
CA SER A 65 14.06 3.44 -12.86
C SER A 65 12.76 2.65 -12.65
N LEU A 66 11.63 3.23 -13.03
CA LEU A 66 10.36 2.50 -13.01
C LEU A 66 10.46 1.29 -13.97
N HIS A 67 10.06 0.12 -13.46
CA HIS A 67 10.07 -1.09 -14.29
C HIS A 67 9.06 -0.94 -15.44
N PRO A 68 9.47 -1.29 -16.70
CA PRO A 68 8.61 -1.08 -17.88
C PRO A 68 7.23 -1.71 -17.80
N ASN A 69 7.11 -2.83 -17.11
CA ASN A 69 5.84 -3.57 -16.98
C ASN A 69 5.00 -3.17 -15.75
N PHE A 70 5.53 -2.30 -14.88
CA PHE A 70 4.86 -1.98 -13.62
C PHE A 70 3.47 -1.40 -13.82
N GLN A 71 3.34 -0.40 -14.68
CA GLN A 71 2.07 0.29 -14.87
C GLN A 71 0.97 -0.66 -15.35
N GLU A 72 1.27 -1.51 -16.31
CA GLU A 72 0.32 -2.50 -16.85
C GLU A 72 -0.05 -3.54 -15.79
N GLU A 73 0.94 -4.16 -15.15
CA GLU A 73 0.71 -5.17 -14.12
C GLU A 73 -0.07 -4.60 -12.94
N PHE A 74 0.25 -3.38 -12.52
CA PHE A 74 -0.42 -2.71 -11.41
C PHE A 74 -1.88 -2.36 -11.75
N THR A 75 -2.15 -1.78 -12.92
CA THR A 75 -3.50 -1.42 -13.34
C THR A 75 -4.37 -2.64 -13.63
N ASN A 76 -3.80 -3.76 -14.03
CA ASN A 76 -4.52 -5.03 -14.12
C ASN A 76 -4.92 -5.57 -12.74
N LEU A 77 -4.10 -5.32 -11.72
CA LEU A 77 -4.40 -5.74 -10.36
C LEU A 77 -5.33 -4.76 -9.63
N VAL A 78 -5.11 -3.47 -9.80
CA VAL A 78 -5.88 -2.37 -9.19
C VAL A 78 -6.40 -1.48 -10.30
N SER A 79 -7.57 -1.87 -10.86
CA SER A 79 -8.15 -1.18 -12.02
C SER A 79 -8.96 0.06 -11.67
N ASP A 80 -9.43 0.17 -10.43
CA ASP A 80 -10.26 1.27 -9.95
C ASP A 80 -9.47 2.19 -9.02
N SER A 81 -9.42 3.48 -9.35
CA SER A 81 -8.71 4.50 -8.55
C SER A 81 -9.27 4.70 -7.13
N ASP A 82 -10.48 4.22 -6.86
CA ASP A 82 -11.09 4.24 -5.52
C ASP A 82 -10.77 2.99 -4.68
N THR A 83 -10.04 2.03 -5.24
CA THR A 83 -9.64 0.82 -4.53
C THR A 83 -8.56 1.12 -3.51
N SER A 84 -8.74 0.64 -2.28
CA SER A 84 -7.71 0.66 -1.24
C SER A 84 -6.69 -0.46 -1.47
N PHE A 85 -5.42 -0.14 -1.32
CA PHE A 85 -4.34 -1.11 -1.40
C PHE A 85 -3.15 -0.69 -0.54
N VAL A 86 -2.32 -1.65 -0.19
CA VAL A 86 -1.11 -1.44 0.60
C VAL A 86 0.10 -1.89 -0.20
N LEU A 87 1.07 -0.99 -0.34
CA LEU A 87 2.37 -1.31 -0.93
C LEU A 87 3.37 -1.61 0.19
N TYR A 88 4.30 -2.53 -0.02
CA TYR A 88 5.48 -2.62 0.81
C TYR A 88 6.73 -2.90 0.00
N CYS A 89 7.85 -2.43 0.53
CA CYS A 89 9.18 -2.72 0.03
C CYS A 89 10.07 -3.17 1.20
N ARG A 90 11.38 -2.99 1.09
CA ARG A 90 12.29 -3.41 2.14
C ARG A 90 12.20 -2.53 3.39
N THR A 91 12.31 -1.21 3.24
CA THR A 91 12.40 -0.24 4.34
C THR A 91 11.34 0.85 4.32
N GLY A 92 10.48 0.89 3.29
CA GLY A 92 9.46 1.92 3.11
C GLY A 92 9.86 3.07 2.18
N ARG A 93 11.13 3.18 1.80
CA ARG A 93 11.60 4.28 0.93
C ARG A 93 11.00 4.23 -0.47
N ARG A 94 11.12 3.10 -1.15
CA ARG A 94 10.59 2.93 -2.52
C ARG A 94 9.07 3.11 -2.56
N THR A 95 8.37 2.54 -1.61
CA THR A 95 6.90 2.60 -1.55
C THR A 95 6.37 3.96 -1.15
N GLY A 96 7.09 4.71 -0.32
CA GLY A 96 6.71 6.09 -0.01
C GLY A 96 6.70 6.98 -1.26
N ILE A 97 7.73 6.87 -2.08
CA ILE A 97 7.85 7.58 -3.36
C ILE A 97 6.79 7.11 -4.35
N LEU A 98 6.62 5.79 -4.49
CA LEU A 98 5.67 5.20 -5.43
C LEU A 98 4.23 5.55 -5.06
N ARG A 99 3.86 5.48 -3.80
CA ARG A 99 2.53 5.86 -3.33
C ARG A 99 2.19 7.29 -3.70
N ASP A 100 3.10 8.23 -3.45
CA ASP A 100 2.88 9.63 -3.77
C ASP A 100 2.72 9.85 -5.28
N ALA A 101 3.50 9.15 -6.09
CA ALA A 101 3.37 9.20 -7.55
C ALA A 101 2.05 8.61 -8.03
N LEU A 102 1.60 7.49 -7.46
CA LEU A 102 0.31 6.89 -7.80
C LEU A 102 -0.86 7.81 -7.45
N GLU A 103 -0.79 8.50 -6.31
CA GLU A 103 -1.81 9.46 -5.92
C GLU A 103 -1.83 10.69 -6.84
N THR A 104 -0.68 11.32 -7.06
CA THR A 104 -0.59 12.59 -7.79
C THR A 104 -0.73 12.43 -9.30
N SER A 105 -0.19 11.34 -9.87
CA SER A 105 -0.16 11.14 -11.33
C SER A 105 -1.29 10.27 -11.85
N MET A 106 -1.84 9.37 -11.04
CA MET A 106 -2.85 8.40 -11.46
C MET A 106 -4.15 8.45 -10.63
N GLY A 107 -4.23 9.32 -9.63
CA GLY A 107 -5.44 9.54 -8.85
C GLY A 107 -5.80 8.44 -7.86
N PHE A 108 -4.88 7.58 -7.48
CA PHE A 108 -5.09 6.53 -6.47
C PHE A 108 -5.06 7.13 -5.06
N LYS A 109 -6.17 7.70 -4.62
CA LYS A 109 -6.27 8.44 -3.33
C LYS A 109 -6.22 7.55 -2.09
N LYS A 110 -6.46 6.24 -2.24
CA LYS A 110 -6.50 5.27 -1.14
C LYS A 110 -5.24 4.38 -1.11
N ALA A 111 -4.17 4.87 -1.69
CA ALA A 111 -2.87 4.21 -1.64
C ALA A 111 -2.26 4.32 -0.25
N MET A 112 -1.88 3.19 0.32
CA MET A 112 -1.18 3.08 1.60
C MET A 112 0.16 2.38 1.40
N HIS A 113 1.11 2.59 2.32
CA HIS A 113 2.32 1.78 2.34
C HIS A 113 2.73 1.40 3.75
N LEU A 114 3.43 0.28 3.86
CA LEU A 114 3.93 -0.24 5.12
C LEU A 114 5.15 0.57 5.57
N SER A 115 4.99 1.35 6.62
CA SER A 115 6.07 2.11 7.25
C SER A 115 7.12 1.15 7.81
N GLY A 116 8.39 1.38 7.44
CA GLY A 116 9.51 0.52 7.81
C GLY A 116 9.65 -0.76 6.96
N GLY A 117 8.70 -1.04 6.08
CA GLY A 117 8.73 -2.15 5.14
C GLY A 117 8.82 -3.54 5.77
N ILE A 118 9.26 -4.51 4.97
CA ILE A 118 9.38 -5.91 5.42
C ILE A 118 10.41 -6.09 6.54
N MET A 119 11.41 -5.21 6.62
CA MET A 119 12.41 -5.28 7.70
C MET A 119 11.77 -5.00 9.06
N ARG A 120 10.89 -4.00 9.15
CA ARG A 120 10.13 -3.74 10.38
C ARG A 120 9.14 -4.86 10.67
N TRP A 121 8.45 -5.35 9.66
CA TRP A 121 7.54 -6.50 9.78
C TRP A 121 8.24 -7.70 10.42
N LYS A 122 9.41 -8.04 9.90
CA LYS A 122 10.23 -9.14 10.41
C LYS A 122 10.77 -8.90 11.82
N LYS A 123 11.25 -7.68 12.09
CA LYS A 123 11.75 -7.27 13.42
C LYS A 123 10.68 -7.38 14.49
N ASP A 124 9.44 -7.06 14.16
CA ASP A 124 8.29 -7.18 15.05
C ASP A 124 7.83 -8.64 15.27
N GLY A 125 8.51 -9.60 14.68
CA GLY A 125 8.23 -11.03 14.81
C GLY A 125 7.08 -11.54 13.95
N ASN A 126 6.64 -10.79 12.95
CA ASN A 126 5.54 -11.19 12.08
C ASN A 126 5.99 -12.23 11.05
N LYS A 127 5.06 -13.11 10.69
CA LYS A 127 5.33 -14.26 9.82
C LYS A 127 5.54 -13.85 8.37
N LEU A 128 6.49 -14.53 7.71
CA LEU A 128 6.73 -14.51 6.29
C LEU A 128 6.49 -15.90 5.70
N VAL A 129 6.06 -15.97 4.45
CA VAL A 129 5.92 -17.20 3.69
C VAL A 129 6.97 -17.27 2.60
N ASN A 130 7.40 -18.49 2.25
CA ASN A 130 8.38 -18.67 1.20
C ASN A 130 7.81 -18.22 -0.16
N TYR A 131 8.65 -17.55 -0.94
CA TYR A 131 8.35 -17.28 -2.33
C TYR A 131 8.59 -18.54 -3.16
N THR A 132 7.55 -18.96 -3.89
CA THR A 132 7.63 -20.07 -4.85
C THR A 132 7.42 -19.48 -6.26
N PRO A 133 8.38 -19.65 -7.18
CA PRO A 133 8.26 -19.17 -8.57
C PRO A 133 7.08 -19.78 -9.31
#